data_7fe6a0991515c7a994fd0430a1b523d7
#
_entry.id   7fe6a0991515c7a994fd0430a1b523d7
#
_cell.length_a   1.000
_cell.length_b   1.000
_cell.length_c   1.000
_cell.angle_alpha   90.00
_cell.angle_beta   90.00
_cell.angle_gamma   90.00
#
_symmetry.space_group_name_H-M   'P 1'
#
loop_
_entity.id
_entity.type
_entity.pdbx_description
1 polymer ?
#
loop_
_entity_poly.entity_id
_entity_poly.type
_entity_poly.pdbx_seq_one_letter_code
_entity_poly.pdbx_strand_id
1 'polypeptide(L)'
;MRHRRRKTALLTAAAAAVLALQGPFAALAASPQFAYDADTWAKLKDNVMEYSELPYLVQEYNPTYLNNQTTYQAGRDTKNAKEVQDKQYNQANDLYDSADNLRDQADQIEDFLAVPGMASAYASLMSASVMVEQNALKTQQSADASYRDSEMDRLDYINSQDAVVAQVQSAFAAYNQVQKTIPLMEKSVELQELSMQLTQKRQQLGQATQIDVLNAQKSLQSLQSTLTQTKAGLQAQHQQLCVQ
;
A
#
# COMPACT_ATOMS: atom_id res chain seq x y z
N MET A 1 1.95 56.87 11.79
CA MET A 1 0.90 56.08 11.11
C MET A 1 1.41 55.03 10.08
N ARG A 2 2.71 54.64 10.09
CA ARG A 2 3.27 53.67 9.09
C ARG A 2 3.45 52.23 9.61
N HIS A 3 3.27 51.96 10.88
CA HIS A 3 3.51 50.61 11.47
C HIS A 3 2.32 49.63 11.43
N ARG A 4 1.10 50.12 11.17
CA ARG A 4 -0.10 49.22 11.15
C ARG A 4 -0.30 48.47 9.84
N ARG A 5 0.28 48.90 8.72
CA ARG A 5 0.10 48.29 7.41
C ARG A 5 0.97 47.05 7.16
N ARG A 6 2.07 46.88 7.92
CA ARG A 6 2.96 45.72 7.74
C ARG A 6 2.47 44.44 8.44
N LYS A 7 1.64 44.58 9.51
CA LYS A 7 1.10 43.40 10.24
C LYS A 7 -0.03 42.72 9.49
N THR A 8 -0.79 43.41 8.67
CA THR A 8 -1.87 42.86 7.86
C THR A 8 -1.38 42.10 6.62
N ALA A 9 -0.22 42.44 6.09
CA ALA A 9 0.36 41.79 4.91
C ALA A 9 0.95 40.38 5.23
N LEU A 10 1.45 40.19 6.46
CA LEU A 10 1.98 38.88 6.90
C LEU A 10 0.87 37.87 7.24
N LEU A 11 -0.27 38.33 7.75
CA LEU A 11 -1.44 37.46 8.01
C LEU A 11 -2.13 37.02 6.72
N THR A 12 -2.12 37.84 5.68
CA THR A 12 -2.67 37.46 4.37
C THR A 12 -1.78 36.50 3.61
N ALA A 13 -0.45 36.51 3.80
CA ALA A 13 0.46 35.54 3.18
C ALA A 13 0.33 34.13 3.80
N ALA A 14 0.08 34.04 5.12
CA ALA A 14 -0.17 32.76 5.78
C ALA A 14 -1.54 32.15 5.40
N ALA A 15 -2.57 33.00 5.24
CA ALA A 15 -3.89 32.55 4.77
C ALA A 15 -3.87 32.13 3.27
N ALA A 16 -3.05 32.78 2.44
CA ALA A 16 -2.90 32.42 1.03
C ALA A 16 -2.14 31.09 0.84
N ALA A 17 -1.23 30.73 1.76
CA ALA A 17 -0.53 29.44 1.73
C ALA A 17 -1.46 28.26 2.07
N VAL A 18 -2.47 28.47 2.92
CA VAL A 18 -3.50 27.45 3.24
C VAL A 18 -4.49 27.28 2.08
N LEU A 19 -4.81 28.36 1.35
CA LEU A 19 -5.70 28.30 0.18
C LEU A 19 -5.02 27.70 -1.06
N ALA A 20 -3.69 27.77 -1.18
CA ALA A 20 -2.97 27.15 -2.29
C ALA A 20 -2.86 25.61 -2.18
N LEU A 21 -3.19 25.03 -1.02
CA LEU A 21 -3.27 23.59 -0.81
C LEU A 21 -4.57 22.95 -1.35
N GLN A 22 -5.53 23.75 -1.78
CA GLN A 22 -6.79 23.26 -2.33
C GLN A 22 -6.78 23.03 -3.86
N GLY A 23 -5.62 23.19 -4.51
CA GLY A 23 -5.53 23.31 -5.96
C GLY A 23 -5.61 22.02 -6.81
N PRO A 24 -5.13 20.83 -6.41
CA PRO A 24 -5.10 19.68 -7.33
C PRO A 24 -6.28 18.72 -7.23
N PHE A 25 -7.17 18.84 -6.24
CA PHE A 25 -8.30 17.90 -6.08
C PHE A 25 -9.52 18.21 -6.96
N ALA A 26 -9.47 19.22 -7.81
CA ALA A 26 -10.55 19.53 -8.75
C ALA A 26 -10.80 18.44 -9.83
N ALA A 27 -9.92 17.42 -9.90
CA ALA A 27 -10.09 16.29 -10.84
C ALA A 27 -11.05 15.20 -10.34
N LEU A 28 -11.59 15.30 -9.13
CA LEU A 28 -12.53 14.34 -8.52
C LEU A 28 -13.97 14.41 -9.09
N ALA A 29 -14.16 15.02 -10.26
CA ALA A 29 -15.46 15.07 -10.92
C ALA A 29 -15.86 13.78 -11.63
N ALA A 30 -14.96 12.79 -11.71
CA ALA A 30 -15.28 11.49 -12.29
C ALA A 30 -16.15 10.65 -11.33
N SER A 31 -17.01 9.81 -11.90
CA SER A 31 -17.74 8.82 -11.11
C SER A 31 -16.78 7.87 -10.44
N PRO A 32 -17.01 7.45 -9.16
CA PRO A 32 -16.12 6.53 -8.47
C PRO A 32 -16.04 5.19 -9.20
N GLN A 33 -14.86 4.58 -9.23
CA GLN A 33 -14.67 3.23 -9.79
C GLN A 33 -15.27 2.17 -8.85
N PHE A 34 -15.32 2.47 -7.56
CA PHE A 34 -15.84 1.59 -6.51
C PHE A 34 -17.17 2.10 -5.98
N ALA A 35 -18.00 1.18 -5.49
CA ALA A 35 -19.31 1.52 -4.91
C ALA A 35 -19.08 1.99 -3.45
N TYR A 36 -19.16 3.30 -3.24
CA TYR A 36 -19.17 3.91 -1.92
C TYR A 36 -20.59 4.30 -1.54
N ASP A 37 -20.85 4.35 -0.22
CA ASP A 37 -22.05 5.00 0.29
C ASP A 37 -22.01 6.53 0.04
N ALA A 38 -23.18 7.16 0.07
CA ALA A 38 -23.31 8.58 -0.26
C ALA A 38 -22.51 9.50 0.68
N ASP A 39 -22.37 9.12 1.95
CA ASP A 39 -21.66 9.91 2.95
C ASP A 39 -20.15 9.81 2.74
N THR A 40 -19.63 8.62 2.50
CA THR A 40 -18.20 8.40 2.14
C THR A 40 -17.87 9.15 0.85
N TRP A 41 -18.71 9.06 -0.18
CA TRP A 41 -18.48 9.76 -1.43
C TRP A 41 -18.53 11.28 -1.29
N ALA A 42 -19.42 11.83 -0.45
CA ALA A 42 -19.48 13.25 -0.17
C ALA A 42 -18.19 13.76 0.50
N LYS A 43 -17.63 12.99 1.45
CA LYS A 43 -16.36 13.30 2.11
C LYS A 43 -15.20 13.29 1.13
N LEU A 44 -15.09 12.28 0.27
CA LEU A 44 -14.02 12.22 -0.74
C LEU A 44 -14.04 13.41 -1.72
N LYS A 45 -15.14 14.14 -1.81
CA LYS A 45 -15.32 15.30 -2.72
C LYS A 45 -15.20 16.67 -2.03
N ASP A 46 -15.07 16.74 -0.73
CA ASP A 46 -15.08 18.02 0.00
C ASP A 46 -13.78 18.83 -0.09
N ASN A 47 -12.78 18.33 -0.83
CA ASN A 47 -11.44 18.89 -0.99
C ASN A 47 -10.63 18.99 0.32
N VAL A 48 -11.03 18.27 1.36
CA VAL A 48 -10.29 18.13 2.61
C VAL A 48 -9.79 16.70 2.70
N MET A 49 -8.48 16.52 2.76
CA MET A 49 -7.89 15.19 2.91
C MET A 49 -7.78 14.83 4.37
N GLU A 50 -8.60 13.88 4.82
CA GLU A 50 -8.52 13.30 6.16
C GLU A 50 -7.77 11.96 6.15
N TYR A 51 -7.13 11.63 7.28
CA TYR A 51 -6.40 10.36 7.42
C TYR A 51 -7.28 9.12 7.21
N SER A 52 -8.54 9.22 7.63
CA SER A 52 -9.55 8.16 7.50
C SER A 52 -9.98 7.89 6.05
N GLU A 53 -9.78 8.85 5.16
CA GLU A 53 -10.18 8.79 3.75
C GLU A 53 -9.08 8.25 2.85
N LEU A 54 -7.81 8.25 3.32
CA LEU A 54 -6.67 7.83 2.54
C LEU A 54 -6.81 6.43 1.91
N PRO A 55 -7.34 5.40 2.59
CA PRO A 55 -7.54 4.09 1.96
C PRO A 55 -8.45 4.15 0.72
N TYR A 56 -9.51 4.95 0.77
CA TYR A 56 -10.45 5.11 -0.35
C TYR A 56 -9.82 5.90 -1.51
N LEU A 57 -9.09 6.98 -1.19
CA LEU A 57 -8.38 7.77 -2.20
C LEU A 57 -7.28 6.96 -2.89
N VAL A 58 -6.53 6.15 -2.15
CA VAL A 58 -5.54 5.24 -2.72
C VAL A 58 -6.20 4.21 -3.63
N GLN A 59 -7.31 3.64 -3.20
CA GLN A 59 -8.05 2.65 -3.99
C GLN A 59 -8.54 3.21 -5.32
N GLU A 60 -9.00 4.46 -5.35
CA GLU A 60 -9.53 5.09 -6.56
C GLU A 60 -8.45 5.64 -7.50
N TYR A 61 -7.37 6.18 -6.96
CA TYR A 61 -6.48 7.04 -7.73
C TYR A 61 -5.01 6.58 -7.74
N ASN A 62 -4.57 5.71 -6.83
CA ASN A 62 -3.17 5.32 -6.79
C ASN A 62 -2.83 4.36 -7.93
N PRO A 63 -1.91 4.72 -8.84
CA PRO A 63 -1.61 3.90 -10.01
C PRO A 63 -0.99 2.55 -9.66
N THR A 64 -0.22 2.45 -8.57
CA THR A 64 0.36 1.19 -8.10
C THR A 64 -0.73 0.26 -7.57
N TYR A 65 -1.66 0.81 -6.79
CA TYR A 65 -2.81 0.06 -6.28
C TYR A 65 -3.65 -0.51 -7.44
N LEU A 66 -4.01 0.32 -8.40
CA LEU A 66 -4.83 -0.07 -9.56
C LEU A 66 -4.09 -1.08 -10.46
N ASN A 67 -2.79 -0.90 -10.66
CA ASN A 67 -1.98 -1.84 -11.44
C ASN A 67 -1.90 -3.21 -10.75
N ASN A 68 -1.65 -3.25 -9.43
CA ASN A 68 -1.63 -4.49 -8.66
C ASN A 68 -2.98 -5.20 -8.75
N GLN A 69 -4.09 -4.46 -8.63
CA GLN A 69 -5.44 -5.00 -8.77
C GLN A 69 -5.67 -5.59 -10.17
N THR A 70 -5.31 -4.87 -11.22
CA THR A 70 -5.46 -5.32 -12.60
C THR A 70 -4.63 -6.57 -12.87
N THR A 71 -3.39 -6.59 -12.40
CA THR A 71 -2.48 -7.74 -12.54
C THR A 71 -3.03 -8.98 -11.83
N TYR A 72 -3.52 -8.81 -10.61
CA TYR A 72 -4.12 -9.91 -9.85
C TYR A 72 -5.40 -10.42 -10.51
N GLN A 73 -6.29 -9.53 -10.98
CA GLN A 73 -7.51 -9.91 -11.68
C GLN A 73 -7.21 -10.66 -12.98
N ALA A 74 -6.26 -10.16 -13.79
CA ALA A 74 -5.86 -10.83 -15.03
C ALA A 74 -5.31 -12.25 -14.78
N GLY A 75 -4.56 -12.46 -13.71
CA GLY A 75 -4.10 -13.78 -13.29
C GLY A 75 -5.24 -14.69 -12.78
N ARG A 76 -6.27 -14.12 -12.18
CA ARG A 76 -7.39 -14.84 -11.59
C ARG A 76 -8.50 -15.18 -12.60
N ASP A 77 -8.75 -14.33 -13.60
CA ASP A 77 -9.79 -14.53 -14.62
C ASP A 77 -9.58 -15.80 -15.44
N THR A 78 -8.38 -16.36 -15.42
CA THR A 78 -8.08 -17.60 -16.13
C THR A 78 -8.51 -18.86 -15.39
N LYS A 79 -8.66 -18.84 -14.03
CA LYS A 79 -9.07 -20.03 -13.27
C LYS A 79 -9.59 -19.69 -11.87
N ASN A 80 -10.80 -20.10 -11.56
CA ASN A 80 -11.22 -20.22 -10.16
C ASN A 80 -10.43 -21.39 -9.52
N ALA A 81 -9.43 -21.07 -8.68
CA ALA A 81 -8.51 -22.05 -8.10
C ALA A 81 -9.25 -23.20 -7.38
N LYS A 82 -10.34 -22.87 -6.69
CA LYS A 82 -11.17 -23.88 -6.03
C LYS A 82 -11.87 -24.81 -7.01
N GLU A 83 -12.42 -24.28 -8.10
CA GLU A 83 -13.08 -25.07 -9.14
C GLU A 83 -12.08 -26.00 -9.85
N VAL A 84 -10.86 -25.53 -10.09
CA VAL A 84 -9.79 -26.35 -10.65
C VAL A 84 -9.40 -27.47 -9.68
N GLN A 85 -9.24 -27.16 -8.40
CA GLN A 85 -8.97 -28.15 -7.36
C GLN A 85 -10.07 -29.21 -7.32
N ASP A 86 -11.34 -28.81 -7.27
CA ASP A 86 -12.48 -29.74 -7.22
C ASP A 86 -12.53 -30.65 -8.47
N LYS A 87 -12.24 -30.12 -9.66
CA LYS A 87 -12.12 -30.93 -10.88
C LYS A 87 -11.00 -31.95 -10.80
N GLN A 88 -9.83 -31.57 -10.27
CA GLN A 88 -8.70 -32.48 -10.10
C GLN A 88 -8.99 -33.56 -9.04
N TYR A 89 -9.71 -33.21 -7.96
CA TYR A 89 -10.16 -34.18 -6.97
C TYR A 89 -11.14 -35.20 -7.57
N ASN A 90 -12.09 -34.75 -8.40
CA ASN A 90 -13.00 -35.67 -9.11
C ASN A 90 -12.22 -36.61 -10.06
N GLN A 91 -11.24 -36.09 -10.80
CA GLN A 91 -10.36 -36.92 -11.63
C GLN A 91 -9.54 -37.93 -10.81
N ALA A 92 -9.06 -37.53 -9.62
CA ALA A 92 -8.38 -38.47 -8.73
C ALA A 92 -9.32 -39.56 -8.20
N ASN A 93 -10.55 -39.23 -7.88
CA ASN A 93 -11.56 -40.19 -7.46
C ASN A 93 -11.89 -41.20 -8.58
N ASP A 94 -12.05 -40.73 -9.82
CA ASP A 94 -12.24 -41.60 -10.99
C ASP A 94 -11.06 -42.59 -11.19
N LEU A 95 -9.85 -42.15 -10.88
CA LEU A 95 -8.65 -43.00 -10.91
C LEU A 95 -8.67 -44.02 -9.77
N TYR A 96 -9.08 -43.62 -8.55
CA TYR A 96 -9.25 -44.59 -7.44
C TYR A 96 -10.28 -45.67 -7.78
N ASP A 97 -11.44 -45.28 -8.33
CA ASP A 97 -12.47 -46.21 -8.78
C ASP A 97 -11.92 -47.18 -9.86
N SER A 98 -11.05 -46.64 -10.76
CA SER A 98 -10.40 -47.47 -11.77
C SER A 98 -9.36 -48.43 -11.17
N ALA A 99 -8.64 -48.03 -10.13
CA ALA A 99 -7.71 -48.88 -9.41
C ALA A 99 -8.42 -49.99 -8.67
N ASP A 100 -9.56 -49.69 -8.04
CA ASP A 100 -10.40 -50.69 -7.37
C ASP A 100 -11.00 -51.70 -8.35
N ASN A 101 -11.49 -51.23 -9.52
CA ASN A 101 -11.94 -52.13 -10.58
C ASN A 101 -10.84 -53.11 -11.08
N LEU A 102 -9.57 -52.65 -11.14
CA LEU A 102 -8.46 -53.54 -11.49
C LEU A 102 -8.16 -54.56 -10.40
N ARG A 103 -8.32 -54.21 -9.13
CA ARG A 103 -8.22 -55.16 -8.00
C ARG A 103 -9.32 -56.17 -8.03
N ASP A 104 -10.57 -55.74 -8.24
CA ASP A 104 -11.72 -56.65 -8.38
C ASP A 104 -11.53 -57.66 -9.51
N GLN A 105 -10.96 -57.22 -10.64
CA GLN A 105 -10.61 -58.14 -11.74
C GLN A 105 -9.47 -59.08 -11.38
N ALA A 106 -8.48 -58.63 -10.59
CA ALA A 106 -7.43 -59.51 -10.08
C ALA A 106 -8.01 -60.59 -9.14
N ASP A 107 -8.87 -60.17 -8.20
CA ASP A 107 -9.50 -61.07 -7.25
C ASP A 107 -10.34 -62.15 -7.94
N GLN A 108 -11.04 -61.82 -9.05
CA GLN A 108 -11.80 -62.78 -9.83
C GLN A 108 -10.95 -63.90 -10.43
N ILE A 109 -9.66 -63.71 -10.66
CA ILE A 109 -8.75 -64.72 -11.21
C ILE A 109 -7.84 -65.33 -10.14
N GLU A 110 -7.97 -64.93 -8.87
CA GLU A 110 -7.15 -65.45 -7.77
C GLU A 110 -7.33 -66.97 -7.61
N ASP A 111 -8.56 -67.48 -7.69
CA ASP A 111 -8.84 -68.91 -7.61
C ASP A 111 -8.25 -69.74 -8.75
N PHE A 112 -7.80 -69.09 -9.84
CA PHE A 112 -7.27 -69.72 -11.02
C PHE A 112 -5.75 -69.59 -11.16
N LEU A 113 -5.03 -69.20 -10.12
CA LEU A 113 -3.58 -68.96 -10.16
C LEU A 113 -2.73 -70.19 -10.57
N ALA A 114 -3.30 -71.42 -10.35
CA ALA A 114 -2.66 -72.65 -10.79
C ALA A 114 -2.74 -72.87 -12.33
N VAL A 115 -3.55 -72.09 -13.05
CA VAL A 115 -3.67 -72.20 -14.51
C VAL A 115 -2.47 -71.40 -15.15
N PRO A 116 -1.77 -71.99 -16.14
CA PRO A 116 -0.68 -71.33 -16.78
C PRO A 116 -1.07 -69.97 -17.33
N GLY A 117 -0.29 -68.93 -16.97
CA GLY A 117 -0.54 -67.54 -17.37
C GLY A 117 -1.43 -66.71 -16.41
N MET A 118 -2.26 -67.32 -15.55
CA MET A 118 -3.12 -66.56 -14.65
C MET A 118 -2.35 -65.86 -13.54
N ALA A 119 -1.29 -66.41 -13.01
CA ALA A 119 -0.45 -65.77 -12.02
C ALA A 119 0.22 -64.48 -12.59
N SER A 120 0.63 -64.49 -13.87
CA SER A 120 1.16 -63.30 -14.52
C SER A 120 0.09 -62.22 -14.80
N ALA A 121 -1.13 -62.68 -15.15
CA ALA A 121 -2.27 -61.76 -15.33
C ALA A 121 -2.67 -61.09 -14.00
N TYR A 122 -2.75 -61.86 -12.91
CA TYR A 122 -2.99 -61.30 -11.56
C TYR A 122 -1.92 -60.27 -11.20
N ALA A 123 -0.66 -60.60 -11.29
CA ALA A 123 0.45 -59.70 -10.99
C ALA A 123 0.40 -58.40 -11.83
N SER A 124 0.02 -58.51 -13.11
CA SER A 124 -0.13 -57.39 -14.01
C SER A 124 -1.29 -56.48 -13.61
N LEU A 125 -2.46 -57.02 -13.23
CA LEU A 125 -3.61 -56.27 -12.76
C LEU A 125 -3.31 -55.57 -11.45
N MET A 126 -2.70 -56.24 -10.48
CA MET A 126 -2.28 -55.65 -9.21
C MET A 126 -1.24 -54.53 -9.39
N SER A 127 -0.26 -54.74 -10.26
CA SER A 127 0.71 -53.70 -10.59
C SER A 127 0.07 -52.49 -11.26
N ALA A 128 -0.87 -52.71 -12.18
CA ALA A 128 -1.63 -51.65 -12.84
C ALA A 128 -2.49 -50.87 -11.83
N SER A 129 -3.16 -51.54 -10.91
CA SER A 129 -3.98 -50.88 -9.88
C SER A 129 -3.12 -49.95 -9.00
N VAL A 130 -1.96 -50.44 -8.54
CA VAL A 130 -1.02 -49.60 -7.74
C VAL A 130 -0.52 -48.41 -8.53
N MET A 131 -0.22 -48.55 -9.82
CA MET A 131 0.19 -47.41 -10.66
C MET A 131 -0.93 -46.38 -10.82
N VAL A 132 -2.18 -46.83 -11.00
CA VAL A 132 -3.33 -45.92 -11.13
C VAL A 132 -3.59 -45.19 -9.80
N GLU A 133 -3.51 -45.91 -8.68
CA GLU A 133 -3.64 -45.32 -7.34
C GLU A 133 -2.55 -44.27 -7.05
N GLN A 134 -1.30 -44.55 -7.43
CA GLN A 134 -0.22 -43.57 -7.33
C GLN A 134 -0.47 -42.32 -8.20
N ASN A 135 -1.07 -42.49 -9.38
CA ASN A 135 -1.45 -41.37 -10.21
C ASN A 135 -2.58 -40.53 -9.62
N ALA A 136 -3.58 -41.21 -8.99
CA ALA A 136 -4.63 -40.53 -8.25
C ALA A 136 -4.07 -39.68 -7.11
N LEU A 137 -3.17 -40.25 -6.31
CA LEU A 137 -2.50 -39.53 -5.23
C LEU A 137 -1.70 -38.33 -5.73
N LYS A 138 -0.94 -38.48 -6.83
CA LYS A 138 -0.22 -37.35 -7.43
C LYS A 138 -1.14 -36.24 -7.93
N THR A 139 -2.30 -36.63 -8.49
CA THR A 139 -3.31 -35.66 -8.95
C THR A 139 -3.87 -34.85 -7.77
N GLN A 140 -4.18 -35.49 -6.63
CA GLN A 140 -4.60 -34.80 -5.42
C GLN A 140 -3.52 -33.87 -4.87
N GLN A 141 -2.27 -34.35 -4.78
CA GLN A 141 -1.15 -33.53 -4.30
C GLN A 141 -0.92 -32.31 -5.20
N SER A 142 -1.06 -32.47 -6.52
CA SER A 142 -0.95 -31.37 -7.47
C SER A 142 -2.10 -30.37 -7.31
N ALA A 143 -3.32 -30.86 -7.07
CA ALA A 143 -4.48 -30.02 -6.80
C ALA A 143 -4.28 -29.15 -5.55
N ASP A 144 -3.80 -29.77 -4.48
CA ASP A 144 -3.53 -29.07 -3.22
C ASP A 144 -2.39 -28.05 -3.35
N ALA A 145 -1.32 -28.38 -4.09
CA ALA A 145 -0.23 -27.48 -4.36
C ALA A 145 -0.71 -26.25 -5.15
N SER A 146 -1.45 -26.47 -6.25
CA SER A 146 -1.98 -25.39 -7.08
C SER A 146 -2.95 -24.49 -6.32
N TYR A 147 -3.77 -25.06 -5.44
CA TYR A 147 -4.68 -24.27 -4.60
C TYR A 147 -3.91 -23.42 -3.58
N ARG A 148 -2.90 -24.00 -2.91
CA ARG A 148 -2.04 -23.25 -1.97
C ARG A 148 -1.30 -22.11 -2.67
N ASP A 149 -0.73 -22.36 -3.84
CA ASP A 149 -0.04 -21.32 -4.61
C ASP A 149 -1.00 -20.18 -4.96
N SER A 150 -2.22 -20.48 -5.38
CA SER A 150 -3.25 -19.46 -5.67
C SER A 150 -3.68 -18.66 -4.43
N GLU A 151 -3.74 -19.30 -3.24
CA GLU A 151 -4.03 -18.60 -1.99
C GLU A 151 -2.84 -17.76 -1.53
N MET A 152 -1.60 -18.18 -1.77
CA MET A 152 -0.41 -17.37 -1.53
C MET A 152 -0.41 -16.12 -2.42
N ASP A 153 -0.68 -16.26 -3.72
CA ASP A 153 -0.80 -15.13 -4.65
C ASP A 153 -1.89 -14.13 -4.19
N ARG A 154 -3.01 -14.65 -3.66
CA ARG A 154 -4.08 -13.82 -3.10
C ARG A 154 -3.63 -13.04 -1.87
N LEU A 155 -2.90 -13.69 -0.96
CA LEU A 155 -2.36 -13.06 0.24
C LEU A 155 -1.29 -12.02 -0.11
N ASP A 156 -0.41 -12.33 -1.06
CA ASP A 156 0.62 -11.40 -1.53
C ASP A 156 -0.02 -10.17 -2.19
N TYR A 157 -1.09 -10.36 -2.96
CA TYR A 157 -1.87 -9.25 -3.49
C TYR A 157 -2.45 -8.37 -2.37
N ILE A 158 -3.12 -8.95 -1.36
CA ILE A 158 -3.67 -8.20 -0.23
C ILE A 158 -2.56 -7.45 0.51
N ASN A 159 -1.45 -8.12 0.83
CA ASN A 159 -0.31 -7.50 1.49
C ASN A 159 0.28 -6.34 0.67
N SER A 160 0.34 -6.48 -0.66
CA SER A 160 0.82 -5.42 -1.55
C SER A 160 -0.11 -4.20 -1.54
N GLN A 161 -1.43 -4.40 -1.46
CA GLN A 161 -2.41 -3.32 -1.37
C GLN A 161 -2.32 -2.61 -0.01
N ASP A 162 -2.26 -3.38 1.07
CA ASP A 162 -2.11 -2.82 2.42
C ASP A 162 -0.80 -2.04 2.56
N ALA A 163 0.28 -2.51 1.94
CA ALA A 163 1.56 -1.81 1.92
C ALA A 163 1.47 -0.45 1.22
N VAL A 164 0.77 -0.36 0.09
CA VAL A 164 0.56 0.92 -0.62
C VAL A 164 -0.25 1.89 0.24
N VAL A 165 -1.34 1.43 0.85
CA VAL A 165 -2.14 2.25 1.77
C VAL A 165 -1.32 2.73 2.95
N ALA A 166 -0.56 1.84 3.61
CA ALA A 166 0.29 2.20 4.75
C ALA A 166 1.39 3.20 4.36
N GLN A 167 1.97 3.08 3.16
CA GLN A 167 2.96 4.02 2.65
C GLN A 167 2.36 5.43 2.49
N VAL A 168 1.19 5.55 1.88
CA VAL A 168 0.52 6.86 1.70
C VAL A 168 0.11 7.44 3.05
N GLN A 169 -0.44 6.63 3.96
CA GLN A 169 -0.79 7.06 5.31
C GLN A 169 0.44 7.58 6.09
N SER A 170 1.57 6.88 5.98
CA SER A 170 2.84 7.30 6.61
C SER A 170 3.35 8.62 6.03
N ALA A 171 3.32 8.76 4.70
CA ALA A 171 3.71 9.99 4.02
C ALA A 171 2.82 11.18 4.42
N PHE A 172 1.50 10.95 4.50
CA PHE A 172 0.54 11.98 4.94
C PHE A 172 0.74 12.38 6.41
N ALA A 173 0.99 11.42 7.29
CA ALA A 173 1.30 11.71 8.69
C ALA A 173 2.58 12.55 8.83
N ALA A 174 3.63 12.21 8.08
CA ALA A 174 4.88 12.96 8.05
C ALA A 174 4.66 14.40 7.52
N TYR A 175 3.90 14.54 6.43
CA TYR A 175 3.51 15.84 5.89
C TYR A 175 2.80 16.72 6.92
N ASN A 176 1.78 16.18 7.60
CA ASN A 176 1.02 16.89 8.62
C ASN A 176 1.89 17.29 9.82
N GLN A 177 2.84 16.44 10.20
CA GLN A 177 3.79 16.76 11.27
C GLN A 177 4.66 17.96 10.88
N VAL A 178 5.25 17.94 9.69
CA VAL A 178 6.07 19.06 9.19
C VAL A 178 5.23 20.33 9.07
N GLN A 179 4.01 20.23 8.53
CA GLN A 179 3.09 21.36 8.41
C GLN A 179 2.81 22.03 9.78
N LYS A 180 2.63 21.25 10.84
CA LYS A 180 2.41 21.75 12.20
C LYS A 180 3.65 22.39 12.82
N THR A 181 4.85 21.99 12.40
CA THR A 181 6.10 22.56 12.94
C THR A 181 6.46 23.91 12.32
N ILE A 182 6.01 24.20 11.09
CA ILE A 182 6.31 25.48 10.41
C ILE A 182 5.89 26.70 11.21
N PRO A 183 4.65 26.83 11.76
CA PRO A 183 4.27 27.98 12.57
C PRO A 183 5.14 28.19 13.82
N LEU A 184 5.62 27.07 14.41
CA LEU A 184 6.52 27.14 15.57
C LEU A 184 7.91 27.65 15.17
N MET A 185 8.41 27.22 14.00
CA MET A 185 9.66 27.72 13.45
C MET A 185 9.57 29.20 13.05
N GLU A 186 8.45 29.64 12.49
CA GLU A 186 8.20 31.07 12.17
C GLU A 186 8.22 31.93 13.44
N LYS A 187 7.59 31.47 14.53
CA LYS A 187 7.68 32.14 15.83
C LYS A 187 9.11 32.16 16.37
N SER A 188 9.87 31.09 16.19
CA SER A 188 11.27 31.03 16.64
C SER A 188 12.13 32.04 15.87
N VAL A 189 11.89 32.21 14.56
CA VAL A 189 12.55 33.26 13.75
C VAL A 189 12.15 34.64 14.27
N GLU A 190 10.87 34.91 14.52
CA GLU A 190 10.41 36.22 15.07
C GLU A 190 11.06 36.53 16.41
N LEU A 191 11.15 35.58 17.32
CA LEU A 191 11.82 35.76 18.61
C LEU A 191 13.32 36.01 18.44
N GLN A 192 13.97 35.34 17.51
CA GLN A 192 15.40 35.57 17.23
C GLN A 192 15.65 36.94 16.57
N GLU A 193 14.71 37.44 15.74
CA GLU A 193 14.76 38.80 15.20
C GLU A 193 14.68 39.85 16.31
N LEU A 194 13.77 39.66 17.27
CA LEU A 194 13.66 40.53 18.44
C LEU A 194 14.93 40.48 19.31
N SER A 195 15.50 39.30 19.51
CA SER A 195 16.76 39.11 20.24
C SER A 195 17.94 39.85 19.57
N MET A 196 18.02 39.73 18.24
CA MET A 196 19.03 40.44 17.46
C MET A 196 18.87 41.98 17.59
N GLN A 197 17.63 42.50 17.46
CA GLN A 197 17.34 43.92 17.63
C GLN A 197 17.72 44.43 19.04
N LEU A 198 17.43 43.63 20.08
CA LEU A 198 17.81 43.93 21.44
C LEU A 198 19.34 43.98 21.60
N THR A 199 20.05 43.01 21.03
CA THR A 199 21.51 42.96 21.05
C THR A 199 22.13 44.17 20.34
N GLN A 200 21.57 44.60 19.21
CA GLN A 200 22.00 45.83 18.52
C GLN A 200 21.80 47.08 19.36
N LYS A 201 20.63 47.21 20.06
CA LYS A 201 20.41 48.34 20.97
C LYS A 201 21.37 48.31 22.17
N ARG A 202 21.67 47.15 22.73
CA ARG A 202 22.66 47.03 23.82
C ARG A 202 24.07 47.40 23.35
N GLN A 203 24.43 47.05 22.10
CA GLN A 203 25.68 47.51 21.51
C GLN A 203 25.76 49.04 21.38
N GLN A 204 24.66 49.68 20.91
CA GLN A 204 24.61 51.14 20.82
C GLN A 204 24.77 51.82 22.19
N LEU A 205 24.37 51.14 23.26
CA LEU A 205 24.56 51.59 24.65
C LEU A 205 25.90 51.19 25.26
N GLY A 206 26.78 50.55 24.48
CA GLY A 206 28.07 50.04 24.97
C GLY A 206 27.98 48.82 25.87
N GLN A 207 26.81 48.14 25.91
CA GLN A 207 26.54 46.99 26.78
C GLN A 207 26.69 45.62 26.05
N ALA A 208 26.99 45.63 24.78
CA ALA A 208 27.28 44.43 23.97
C ALA A 208 28.37 44.72 22.96
N THR A 209 29.08 43.68 22.54
CA THR A 209 30.16 43.78 21.58
C THR A 209 29.66 43.63 20.15
N GLN A 210 30.49 44.04 19.16
CA GLN A 210 30.22 43.76 17.73
C GLN A 210 30.13 42.25 17.46
N ILE A 211 30.89 41.46 18.20
CA ILE A 211 30.88 39.98 18.09
C ILE A 211 29.51 39.41 18.52
N ASP A 212 28.89 39.97 19.56
CA ASP A 212 27.57 39.56 20.04
C ASP A 212 26.48 39.81 18.96
N VAL A 213 26.55 40.95 18.27
CA VAL A 213 25.64 41.27 17.16
C VAL A 213 25.85 40.32 15.99
N LEU A 214 27.09 40.03 15.62
CA LEU A 214 27.39 39.08 14.54
C LEU A 214 26.92 37.65 14.87
N ASN A 215 27.07 37.23 16.11
CA ASN A 215 26.56 35.91 16.57
C ASN A 215 25.05 35.84 16.52
N ALA A 216 24.36 36.89 16.99
CA ALA A 216 22.90 36.97 16.94
C ALA A 216 22.40 36.98 15.46
N GLN A 217 23.09 37.69 14.57
CA GLN A 217 22.79 37.71 13.14
C GLN A 217 22.99 36.33 12.49
N LYS A 218 24.10 35.67 12.79
CA LYS A 218 24.37 34.29 12.31
C LYS A 218 23.31 33.31 12.75
N SER A 219 22.88 33.38 14.03
CA SER A 219 21.82 32.52 14.56
C SER A 219 20.49 32.75 13.87
N LEU A 220 20.12 34.02 13.61
CA LEU A 220 18.92 34.37 12.86
C LEU A 220 18.98 33.81 11.43
N GLN A 221 20.10 34.04 10.74
CA GLN A 221 20.29 33.54 9.36
C GLN A 221 20.19 32.01 9.28
N SER A 222 20.75 31.29 10.28
CA SER A 222 20.65 29.84 10.38
C SER A 222 19.20 29.39 10.52
N LEU A 223 18.41 30.01 11.41
CA LEU A 223 17.00 29.68 11.60
C LEU A 223 16.14 29.97 10.36
N GLN A 224 16.38 31.12 9.69
CA GLN A 224 15.69 31.48 8.46
C GLN A 224 16.00 30.48 7.33
N SER A 225 17.27 30.04 7.22
CA SER A 225 17.68 29.02 6.26
C SER A 225 16.98 27.69 6.53
N THR A 226 16.94 27.25 7.80
CA THR A 226 16.25 26.01 8.20
C THR A 226 14.75 26.10 7.91
N LEU A 227 14.10 27.22 8.21
CA LEU A 227 12.68 27.41 7.90
C LEU A 227 12.42 27.33 6.39
N THR A 228 13.28 27.95 5.58
CA THR A 228 13.17 27.93 4.12
C THR A 228 13.31 26.50 3.58
N GLN A 229 14.30 25.75 4.08
CA GLN A 229 14.51 24.34 3.70
C GLN A 229 13.32 23.45 4.12
N THR A 230 12.77 23.67 5.33
CA THR A 230 11.61 22.93 5.81
C THR A 230 10.37 23.20 4.94
N LYS A 231 10.14 24.47 4.56
CA LYS A 231 9.04 24.82 3.64
C LYS A 231 9.21 24.21 2.25
N ALA A 232 10.44 24.21 1.72
CA ALA A 232 10.73 23.56 0.44
C ALA A 232 10.55 22.03 0.52
N GLY A 233 10.99 21.42 1.62
CA GLY A 233 10.76 19.99 1.91
C GLY A 233 9.28 19.64 1.99
N LEU A 234 8.47 20.47 2.66
CA LEU A 234 7.02 20.29 2.73
C LEU A 234 6.38 20.35 1.34
N GLN A 235 6.81 21.29 0.50
CA GLN A 235 6.30 21.40 -0.87
C GLN A 235 6.65 20.15 -1.70
N ALA A 236 7.86 19.61 -1.55
CA ALA A 236 8.26 18.37 -2.22
C ALA A 236 7.43 17.17 -1.74
N GLN A 237 7.21 17.05 -0.42
CA GLN A 237 6.34 16.00 0.14
C GLN A 237 4.89 16.11 -0.36
N HIS A 238 4.36 17.33 -0.47
CA HIS A 238 3.04 17.54 -1.05
C HIS A 238 2.97 17.06 -2.50
N GLN A 239 3.97 17.41 -3.33
CA GLN A 239 4.03 16.93 -4.71
C GLN A 239 4.11 15.40 -4.79
N GLN A 240 4.86 14.76 -3.90
CA GLN A 240 4.91 13.29 -3.83
C GLN A 240 3.56 12.66 -3.49
N LEU A 241 2.84 13.23 -2.52
CA LEU A 241 1.50 12.76 -2.14
C LEU A 241 0.48 12.91 -3.28
N CYS A 242 0.60 13.94 -4.11
CA CYS A 242 -0.28 14.14 -5.27
C CYS A 242 -0.02 13.15 -6.43
N VAL A 243 1.14 12.49 -6.44
CA VAL A 243 1.55 11.53 -7.49
C VAL A 243 1.37 10.08 -7.03
N GLN A 244 1.31 9.84 -5.73
CA GLN A 244 1.05 8.53 -5.11
C GLN A 244 -0.44 8.23 -5.00
#